data_ff91f3452394ed16bffc69254196e451
#
_entry.id   ff91f3452394ed16bffc69254196e451
#
_cell.length_a   1.000
_cell.length_b   1.000
_cell.length_c   1.000
_cell.angle_alpha   90.00
_cell.angle_beta   90.00
_cell.angle_gamma   90.00
#
_symmetry.space_group_name_H-M   'P 1'
#
loop_
_entity.id
_entity.type
_entity.pdbx_description
1 polymer ?
#
loop_
_entity_poly.entity_id
_entity_poly.type
_entity_poly.pdbx_seq_one_letter_code
_entity_poly.pdbx_strand_id
1 'polypeptide(L)'
;KYSQNGVFYAGDLQKAVKKSGGYVSIEFVNRTNDNEKKQNDFLEKTHLIIIESLKRGFNYSDQCVLVRNRKEQNLITEFLIKKGIPAISSDSLHISSSEKVQFLLSIIKLRSNHNNLEARKCILLYILKNVAVEDEFLFIEKGLKMDIETFFQTYFQVSYGDYIGLPALNFIGKLLIKIGLDFRYDIYVEFFYNELFTFFKNKKGNSKDFLQFFEKNKEKLYVSLNDTNNSVSVLTIHKSKGLEFPLIIYPFADSKAHFRSNKKTCYPFKHKGIKRELLIDFNKD
;
A
#
# COMPACT_ATOMS: atom_id res chain seq x y z
N LYS A 1 -15.18 38.28 6.58
CA LYS A 1 -14.30 37.71 5.51
C LYS A 1 -14.74 36.30 5.04
N TYR A 2 -15.75 35.70 5.68
CA TYR A 2 -16.27 34.36 5.31
C TYR A 2 -17.47 34.44 4.35
N SER A 3 -18.05 35.59 4.13
CA SER A 3 -19.24 35.76 3.28
C SER A 3 -18.98 35.73 1.76
N GLN A 4 -17.73 35.84 1.31
CA GLN A 4 -17.43 35.79 -0.13
C GLN A 4 -17.21 34.35 -0.68
N ASN A 5 -16.90 33.38 0.17
CA ASN A 5 -16.76 31.97 -0.27
C ASN A 5 -18.09 31.21 -0.30
N GLY A 6 -19.14 31.73 0.36
CA GLY A 6 -20.47 31.13 0.36
C GLY A 6 -21.18 31.17 -1.00
N VAL A 7 -20.80 32.15 -1.85
CA VAL A 7 -21.43 32.30 -3.16
C VAL A 7 -20.99 31.27 -4.19
N PHE A 8 -19.78 30.71 -4.06
CA PHE A 8 -19.27 29.68 -4.98
C PHE A 8 -19.92 28.33 -4.80
N TYR A 9 -20.49 28.06 -3.63
CA TYR A 9 -21.12 26.76 -3.30
C TYR A 9 -22.63 26.85 -3.11
N ALA A 10 -23.23 28.03 -3.37
CA ALA A 10 -24.67 28.25 -3.17
C ALA A 10 -25.57 27.40 -4.09
N GLY A 11 -25.00 26.80 -5.14
CA GLY A 11 -25.71 25.86 -6.03
C GLY A 11 -25.52 24.37 -5.73
N ASP A 12 -24.57 24.01 -4.84
CA ASP A 12 -24.23 22.59 -4.55
C ASP A 12 -25.01 22.07 -3.32
N LEU A 13 -26.33 22.26 -3.33
CA LEU A 13 -27.20 21.69 -2.30
C LEU A 13 -27.31 20.18 -2.52
N GLN A 14 -26.57 19.41 -1.74
CA GLN A 14 -26.76 17.96 -1.67
C GLN A 14 -28.09 17.67 -0.97
N LYS A 15 -28.99 16.96 -1.68
CA LYS A 15 -30.21 16.45 -1.07
C LYS A 15 -29.89 15.20 -0.25
N ALA A 16 -30.27 15.21 1.02
CA ALA A 16 -30.15 14.02 1.87
C ALA A 16 -30.98 12.87 1.30
N VAL A 17 -30.35 11.73 1.04
CA VAL A 17 -31.03 10.51 0.54
C VAL A 17 -31.61 9.68 1.68
N LYS A 18 -31.05 9.79 2.86
CA LYS A 18 -31.48 9.09 4.11
C LYS A 18 -32.09 10.10 5.09
N LYS A 19 -32.85 9.60 6.09
CA LYS A 19 -33.46 10.42 7.14
C LYS A 19 -32.37 11.28 7.83
N SER A 20 -32.77 12.49 8.27
CA SER A 20 -31.92 13.41 9.02
C SER A 20 -31.28 12.70 10.23
N GLY A 21 -29.99 12.87 10.38
CA GLY A 21 -29.18 12.32 11.47
C GLY A 21 -27.70 12.39 11.09
N GLY A 22 -26.85 12.09 12.03
CA GLY A 22 -25.42 12.11 11.88
C GLY A 22 -24.75 13.07 12.85
N TYR A 23 -23.47 12.89 13.06
CA TYR A 23 -22.67 13.67 13.98
C TYR A 23 -21.38 14.10 13.29
N VAL A 24 -21.01 15.36 13.44
CA VAL A 24 -19.73 15.91 12.95
C VAL A 24 -18.99 16.51 14.14
N SER A 25 -17.76 16.07 14.36
CA SER A 25 -16.85 16.64 15.35
C SER A 25 -15.64 17.24 14.65
N ILE A 26 -15.23 18.43 15.08
CA ILE A 26 -14.01 19.10 14.62
C ILE A 26 -13.15 19.37 15.85
N GLU A 27 -11.96 18.78 15.85
CA GLU A 27 -10.98 19.00 16.91
C GLU A 27 -9.81 19.84 16.40
N PHE A 28 -9.39 20.79 17.24
CA PHE A 28 -8.23 21.64 16.94
C PHE A 28 -7.00 21.12 17.70
N VAL A 29 -5.89 21.02 17.01
CA VAL A 29 -4.58 20.69 17.57
C VAL A 29 -3.81 21.98 17.79
N ASN A 30 -3.06 22.07 18.89
CA ASN A 30 -2.26 23.24 19.19
C ASN A 30 -1.23 23.48 18.08
N ARG A 31 -1.08 24.75 17.70
CA ARG A 31 -0.12 25.14 16.67
C ARG A 31 1.31 24.94 17.22
N THR A 32 2.08 24.09 16.56
CA THR A 32 3.51 23.91 16.80
C THR A 32 4.28 24.14 15.50
N ASN A 33 5.50 24.64 15.60
CA ASN A 33 6.42 24.77 14.45
C ASN A 33 7.16 23.46 14.16
N ASP A 34 7.07 22.49 15.07
CA ASP A 34 7.63 21.16 14.91
C ASP A 34 6.66 20.26 14.13
N ASN A 35 7.06 19.93 12.91
CA ASN A 35 6.25 19.11 12.01
C ASN A 35 6.10 17.66 12.52
N GLU A 36 7.12 17.10 13.16
CA GLU A 36 7.06 15.73 13.70
C GLU A 36 6.12 15.64 14.87
N LYS A 37 6.20 16.60 15.80
CA LYS A 37 5.29 16.68 16.94
C LYS A 37 3.85 16.85 16.49
N LYS A 38 3.60 17.73 15.52
CA LYS A 38 2.27 17.94 14.94
C LYS A 38 1.72 16.67 14.30
N GLN A 39 2.56 15.95 13.55
CA GLN A 39 2.18 14.72 12.91
C GLN A 39 1.82 13.64 13.93
N ASN A 40 2.62 13.50 14.98
CA ASN A 40 2.35 12.57 16.07
C ASN A 40 1.05 12.90 16.81
N ASP A 41 0.74 14.18 17.04
CA ASP A 41 -0.54 14.60 17.66
C ASP A 41 -1.75 14.16 16.81
N PHE A 42 -1.68 14.26 15.49
CA PHE A 42 -2.73 13.77 14.60
C PHE A 42 -2.88 12.25 14.65
N LEU A 43 -1.77 11.53 14.68
CA LEU A 43 -1.77 10.07 14.76
C LEU A 43 -2.37 9.57 16.07
N GLU A 44 -1.95 10.14 17.20
CA GLU A 44 -2.48 9.76 18.53
C GLU A 44 -3.97 10.13 18.66
N LYS A 45 -4.41 11.27 18.16
CA LYS A 45 -5.84 11.62 18.13
C LYS A 45 -6.65 10.66 17.27
N THR A 46 -6.12 10.27 16.09
CA THR A 46 -6.76 9.28 15.24
C THR A 46 -6.94 7.95 15.98
N HIS A 47 -5.91 7.50 16.68
CA HIS A 47 -5.95 6.31 17.51
C HIS A 47 -7.02 6.39 18.60
N LEU A 48 -7.06 7.51 19.35
CA LEU A 48 -8.06 7.72 20.40
C LEU A 48 -9.50 7.68 19.87
N ILE A 49 -9.76 8.33 18.73
CA ILE A 49 -11.10 8.31 18.10
C ILE A 49 -11.49 6.88 17.71
N ILE A 50 -10.56 6.10 17.14
CA ILE A 50 -10.82 4.70 16.77
C ILE A 50 -11.20 3.87 18.01
N ILE A 51 -10.43 3.99 19.10
CA ILE A 51 -10.70 3.24 20.35
C ILE A 51 -12.00 3.69 21.00
N GLU A 52 -12.31 4.98 21.02
CA GLU A 52 -13.59 5.48 21.55
C GLU A 52 -14.78 4.97 20.73
N SER A 53 -14.63 4.89 19.42
CA SER A 53 -15.66 4.40 18.53
C SER A 53 -15.96 2.92 18.78
N LEU A 54 -14.95 2.10 19.06
CA LEU A 54 -15.15 0.71 19.47
C LEU A 54 -15.98 0.61 20.76
N LYS A 55 -15.70 1.50 21.74
CA LYS A 55 -16.49 1.54 23.00
C LYS A 55 -17.96 1.93 22.77
N ARG A 56 -18.23 2.65 21.67
CA ARG A 56 -19.59 3.03 21.25
C ARG A 56 -20.29 1.97 20.38
N GLY A 57 -19.65 0.81 20.15
CA GLY A 57 -20.21 -0.32 19.42
C GLY A 57 -19.91 -0.36 17.91
N PHE A 58 -19.04 0.51 17.40
CA PHE A 58 -18.54 0.38 16.04
C PHE A 58 -17.46 -0.70 15.96
N ASN A 59 -17.44 -1.46 14.89
CA ASN A 59 -16.34 -2.37 14.58
C ASN A 59 -15.19 -1.62 13.89
N TYR A 60 -14.00 -2.23 13.76
CA TYR A 60 -12.94 -1.67 12.95
C TYR A 60 -13.33 -1.50 11.48
N SER A 61 -14.10 -2.44 10.94
CA SER A 61 -14.63 -2.41 9.57
C SER A 61 -15.59 -1.25 9.27
N ASP A 62 -16.22 -0.70 10.33
CA ASP A 62 -17.13 0.45 10.21
C ASP A 62 -16.38 1.78 10.06
N GLN A 63 -15.07 1.77 10.25
CA GLN A 63 -14.23 2.96 10.39
C GLN A 63 -13.32 3.16 9.18
N CYS A 64 -13.33 4.37 8.65
CA CYS A 64 -12.45 4.76 7.56
C CYS A 64 -11.65 6.01 7.91
N VAL A 65 -10.34 5.94 7.74
CA VAL A 65 -9.45 7.10 7.82
C VAL A 65 -9.18 7.62 6.42
N LEU A 66 -9.62 8.86 6.14
CA LEU A 66 -9.37 9.53 4.87
C LEU A 66 -8.09 10.36 4.92
N VAL A 67 -7.31 10.27 3.86
CA VAL A 67 -6.06 11.02 3.70
C VAL A 67 -5.96 11.62 2.29
N ARG A 68 -5.07 12.59 2.08
CA ARG A 68 -4.91 13.22 0.78
C ARG A 68 -3.93 12.50 -0.14
N ASN A 69 -2.88 11.91 0.42
CA ASN A 69 -1.79 11.34 -0.35
C ASN A 69 -1.30 10.01 0.24
N ARG A 70 -0.49 9.28 -0.55
CA ARG A 70 0.07 7.97 -0.18
C ARG A 70 1.02 8.04 1.02
N LYS A 71 1.73 9.14 1.23
CA LYS A 71 2.65 9.27 2.38
C LYS A 71 1.88 9.27 3.70
N GLU A 72 0.81 10.06 3.77
CA GLU A 72 -0.09 10.08 4.91
C GLU A 72 -0.77 8.73 5.13
N GLN A 73 -1.16 8.05 4.05
CA GLN A 73 -1.79 6.73 4.08
C GLN A 73 -0.85 5.70 4.73
N ASN A 74 0.37 5.57 4.24
CA ASN A 74 1.36 4.64 4.78
C ASN A 74 1.67 4.94 6.23
N LEU A 75 1.88 6.22 6.56
CA LEU A 75 2.18 6.67 7.90
C LEU A 75 1.11 6.25 8.92
N ILE A 76 -0.17 6.51 8.61
CA ILE A 76 -1.28 6.13 9.49
C ILE A 76 -1.40 4.61 9.57
N THR A 77 -1.30 3.91 8.45
CA THR A 77 -1.42 2.44 8.43
C THR A 77 -0.35 1.79 9.30
N GLU A 78 0.92 2.20 9.13
CA GLU A 78 2.02 1.70 9.96
C GLU A 78 1.85 2.03 11.44
N PHE A 79 1.40 3.26 11.74
CA PHE A 79 1.17 3.68 13.12
C PHE A 79 0.07 2.84 13.79
N LEU A 80 -1.06 2.63 13.12
CA LEU A 80 -2.17 1.84 13.64
C LEU A 80 -1.75 0.38 13.87
N ILE A 81 -1.03 -0.22 12.93
CA ILE A 81 -0.50 -1.58 13.06
C ILE A 81 0.47 -1.67 14.26
N LYS A 82 1.37 -0.70 14.45
CA LYS A 82 2.25 -0.64 15.63
C LYS A 82 1.50 -0.52 16.95
N LYS A 83 0.32 0.10 16.94
CA LYS A 83 -0.58 0.17 18.11
C LYS A 83 -1.46 -1.08 18.29
N GLY A 84 -1.30 -2.10 17.46
CA GLY A 84 -2.09 -3.34 17.50
C GLY A 84 -3.48 -3.21 16.91
N ILE A 85 -3.77 -2.14 16.16
CA ILE A 85 -5.03 -1.95 15.46
C ILE A 85 -4.91 -2.51 14.04
N PRO A 86 -5.78 -3.45 13.63
CA PRO A 86 -5.79 -3.95 12.26
C PRO A 86 -6.20 -2.82 11.31
N ALA A 87 -5.30 -2.42 10.41
CA ALA A 87 -5.52 -1.35 9.46
C ALA A 87 -5.09 -1.77 8.06
N ILE A 88 -5.90 -1.40 7.06
CA ILE A 88 -5.67 -1.75 5.66
C ILE A 88 -5.73 -0.48 4.81
N SER A 89 -4.71 -0.28 3.99
CA SER A 89 -4.69 0.81 3.03
C SER A 89 -5.02 0.31 1.61
N SER A 90 -5.66 1.14 0.81
CA SER A 90 -6.00 0.78 -0.58
C SER A 90 -4.78 0.51 -1.48
N ASP A 91 -3.62 1.07 -1.15
CA ASP A 91 -2.38 0.86 -1.89
C ASP A 91 -1.59 -0.35 -1.37
N SER A 92 -1.74 -0.66 -0.09
CA SER A 92 -1.18 -1.87 0.51
C SER A 92 -1.98 -3.13 0.15
N LEU A 93 -3.12 -2.98 -0.52
CA LEU A 93 -3.93 -4.12 -0.98
C LEU A 93 -3.36 -4.83 -2.21
N HIS A 94 -2.50 -4.20 -2.99
CA HIS A 94 -1.82 -4.90 -4.07
C HIS A 94 -0.86 -5.94 -3.48
N ILE A 95 -1.05 -7.20 -3.83
CA ILE A 95 -0.19 -8.28 -3.32
C ILE A 95 1.27 -8.08 -3.73
N SER A 96 1.51 -7.39 -4.84
CA SER A 96 2.85 -7.00 -5.30
C SER A 96 3.56 -5.99 -4.39
N SER A 97 2.86 -5.31 -3.47
CA SER A 97 3.48 -4.38 -2.52
C SER A 97 4.07 -5.09 -1.29
N SER A 98 3.67 -6.32 -1.02
CA SER A 98 4.18 -7.10 0.10
C SER A 98 5.61 -7.57 -0.14
N GLU A 99 6.52 -7.27 0.79
CA GLU A 99 7.92 -7.73 0.73
C GLU A 99 8.02 -9.25 0.74
N LYS A 100 7.14 -9.94 1.49
CA LYS A 100 7.08 -11.40 1.50
C LYS A 100 6.67 -11.95 0.15
N VAL A 101 5.72 -11.33 -0.52
CA VAL A 101 5.31 -11.73 -1.88
C VAL A 101 6.44 -11.47 -2.87
N GLN A 102 7.15 -10.33 -2.79
CA GLN A 102 8.32 -10.07 -3.62
C GLN A 102 9.45 -11.07 -3.41
N PHE A 103 9.66 -11.50 -2.17
CA PHE A 103 10.59 -12.57 -1.83
C PHE A 103 10.18 -13.90 -2.50
N LEU A 104 8.90 -14.31 -2.40
CA LEU A 104 8.40 -15.54 -3.02
C LEU A 104 8.46 -15.49 -4.56
N LEU A 105 8.13 -14.34 -5.16
CA LEU A 105 8.30 -14.12 -6.60
C LEU A 105 9.77 -14.24 -7.02
N SER A 106 10.69 -13.73 -6.20
CA SER A 106 12.12 -13.82 -6.48
C SER A 106 12.62 -15.26 -6.42
N ILE A 107 12.10 -16.08 -5.52
CA ILE A 107 12.37 -17.53 -5.48
C ILE A 107 11.87 -18.21 -6.76
N ILE A 108 10.65 -17.88 -7.23
CA ILE A 108 10.12 -18.43 -8.49
C ILE A 108 10.95 -17.98 -9.70
N LYS A 109 11.39 -16.71 -9.72
CA LYS A 109 12.30 -16.18 -10.76
C LYS A 109 13.63 -16.91 -10.77
N LEU A 110 14.22 -17.15 -9.60
CA LEU A 110 15.47 -17.86 -9.45
C LEU A 110 15.36 -19.33 -9.90
N ARG A 111 14.24 -19.98 -9.57
CA ARG A 111 13.93 -21.32 -10.09
C ARG A 111 13.81 -21.36 -11.61
N SER A 112 13.24 -20.32 -12.22
CA SER A 112 13.08 -20.24 -13.67
C SER A 112 14.37 -19.91 -14.41
N ASN A 113 15.27 -19.17 -13.75
CA ASN A 113 16.58 -18.79 -14.24
C ASN A 113 17.56 -18.68 -13.07
N HIS A 114 18.43 -19.67 -12.92
CA HIS A 114 19.39 -19.78 -11.82
C HIS A 114 20.41 -18.63 -11.77
N ASN A 115 20.65 -17.98 -12.90
CA ASN A 115 21.58 -16.87 -13.02
C ASN A 115 20.92 -15.49 -12.84
N ASN A 116 19.67 -15.43 -12.37
CA ASN A 116 18.97 -14.18 -12.14
C ASN A 116 19.52 -13.46 -10.91
N LEU A 117 20.49 -12.56 -11.13
CA LEU A 117 21.16 -11.79 -10.08
C LEU A 117 20.20 -10.84 -9.35
N GLU A 118 19.19 -10.28 -10.04
CA GLU A 118 18.20 -9.40 -9.44
C GLU A 118 17.33 -10.18 -8.43
N ALA A 119 16.88 -11.37 -8.80
CA ALA A 119 16.14 -12.24 -7.91
C ALA A 119 16.98 -12.66 -6.69
N ARG A 120 18.25 -13.01 -6.89
CA ARG A 120 19.17 -13.31 -5.77
C ARG A 120 19.32 -12.11 -4.84
N LYS A 121 19.54 -10.91 -5.39
CA LYS A 121 19.65 -9.68 -4.61
C LYS A 121 18.40 -9.43 -3.76
N CYS A 122 17.21 -9.56 -4.36
CA CYS A 122 15.95 -9.39 -3.61
C CYS A 122 15.82 -10.40 -2.46
N ILE A 123 16.19 -11.66 -2.68
CA ILE A 123 16.17 -12.69 -1.63
C ILE A 123 17.14 -12.33 -0.51
N LEU A 124 18.39 -11.95 -0.82
CA LEU A 124 19.41 -11.59 0.15
C LEU A 124 19.01 -10.36 0.98
N LEU A 125 18.47 -9.32 0.34
CA LEU A 125 17.97 -8.13 1.02
C LEU A 125 16.82 -8.45 1.99
N TYR A 126 15.93 -9.38 1.60
CA TYR A 126 14.86 -9.82 2.49
C TYR A 126 15.42 -10.58 3.71
N ILE A 127 16.42 -11.44 3.51
CA ILE A 127 17.07 -12.19 4.60
C ILE A 127 17.77 -11.23 5.56
N LEU A 128 18.51 -10.24 5.05
CA LEU A 128 19.22 -9.23 5.86
C LEU A 128 18.31 -8.44 6.80
N LYS A 129 17.05 -8.21 6.42
CA LYS A 129 16.09 -7.55 7.31
C LYS A 129 15.73 -8.36 8.56
N ASN A 130 15.93 -9.67 8.51
CA ASN A 130 15.52 -10.62 9.55
C ASN A 130 16.70 -11.26 10.28
N VAL A 131 17.93 -11.03 9.80
CA VAL A 131 19.16 -11.61 10.35
C VAL A 131 20.20 -10.52 10.55
N ALA A 132 20.72 -10.39 11.76
CA ALA A 132 21.82 -9.47 12.02
C ALA A 132 23.12 -10.03 11.40
N VAL A 133 23.77 -9.24 10.55
CA VAL A 133 25.02 -9.59 9.87
C VAL A 133 26.03 -8.46 10.09
N GLU A 134 27.28 -8.78 10.40
CA GLU A 134 28.32 -7.78 10.68
C GLU A 134 28.69 -6.95 9.44
N ASP A 135 28.72 -7.58 8.25
CA ASP A 135 29.06 -6.92 6.99
C ASP A 135 28.01 -7.28 5.92
N GLU A 136 27.05 -6.37 5.73
CA GLU A 136 25.95 -6.54 4.77
C GLU A 136 26.44 -6.60 3.32
N PHE A 137 27.49 -5.83 2.99
CA PHE A 137 28.02 -5.79 1.62
C PHE A 137 28.67 -7.13 1.28
N LEU A 138 29.51 -7.64 2.16
CA LEU A 138 30.18 -8.94 1.99
C LEU A 138 29.16 -10.09 1.91
N PHE A 139 28.09 -10.02 2.71
CA PHE A 139 27.01 -11.01 2.68
C PHE A 139 26.33 -11.04 1.31
N ILE A 140 25.97 -9.88 0.76
CA ILE A 140 25.34 -9.79 -0.57
C ILE A 140 26.31 -10.26 -1.64
N GLU A 141 27.55 -9.79 -1.64
CA GLU A 141 28.57 -10.14 -2.64
C GLU A 141 28.80 -11.66 -2.70
N LYS A 142 28.97 -12.31 -1.56
CA LYS A 142 29.12 -13.77 -1.45
C LYS A 142 27.89 -14.48 -2.00
N GLY A 143 26.68 -14.08 -1.56
CA GLY A 143 25.46 -14.70 -2.03
C GLY A 143 25.20 -14.57 -3.53
N LEU A 144 25.61 -13.46 -4.14
CA LEU A 144 25.49 -13.27 -5.59
C LEU A 144 26.43 -14.17 -6.40
N LYS A 145 27.60 -14.53 -5.85
CA LYS A 145 28.63 -15.36 -6.52
C LYS A 145 28.44 -16.86 -6.31
N MET A 146 27.59 -17.30 -5.36
CA MET A 146 27.36 -18.72 -5.07
C MET A 146 26.70 -19.43 -6.28
N ASP A 147 27.00 -20.71 -6.47
CA ASP A 147 26.17 -21.59 -7.30
C ASP A 147 24.80 -21.80 -6.65
N ILE A 148 23.83 -22.31 -7.41
CA ILE A 148 22.43 -22.41 -6.93
C ILE A 148 22.27 -23.40 -5.79
N GLU A 149 23.00 -24.52 -5.79
CA GLU A 149 22.94 -25.54 -4.74
C GLU A 149 23.48 -24.97 -3.42
N THR A 150 24.67 -24.37 -3.45
CA THR A 150 25.28 -23.71 -2.29
C THR A 150 24.41 -22.58 -1.77
N PHE A 151 23.78 -21.80 -2.67
CA PHE A 151 22.86 -20.73 -2.28
C PHE A 151 21.67 -21.27 -1.48
N PHE A 152 21.00 -22.29 -1.99
CA PHE A 152 19.84 -22.88 -1.28
C PHE A 152 20.23 -23.58 0.01
N GLN A 153 21.37 -24.26 0.02
CA GLN A 153 21.89 -24.90 1.24
C GLN A 153 22.23 -23.88 2.32
N THR A 154 22.87 -22.79 1.95
CA THR A 154 23.33 -21.74 2.89
C THR A 154 22.15 -20.96 3.49
N TYR A 155 21.22 -20.52 2.65
CA TYR A 155 20.17 -19.58 3.06
C TYR A 155 18.85 -20.26 3.45
N PHE A 156 18.58 -21.44 2.93
CA PHE A 156 17.33 -22.15 3.19
C PHE A 156 17.52 -23.51 3.87
N GLN A 157 18.76 -23.97 4.01
CA GLN A 157 19.11 -25.29 4.59
C GLN A 157 18.42 -26.44 3.86
N VAL A 158 18.34 -26.36 2.54
CA VAL A 158 17.75 -27.36 1.66
C VAL A 158 18.67 -27.66 0.48
N SER A 159 18.71 -28.91 0.01
CA SER A 159 19.32 -29.25 -1.28
C SER A 159 18.41 -28.80 -2.41
N TYR A 160 18.92 -27.98 -3.31
CA TYR A 160 18.15 -27.52 -4.46
C TYR A 160 17.77 -28.68 -5.39
N GLY A 161 18.66 -29.68 -5.52
CA GLY A 161 18.42 -30.88 -6.28
C GLY A 161 17.15 -31.63 -5.90
N ASP A 162 16.84 -31.70 -4.59
CA ASP A 162 15.64 -32.39 -4.08
C ASP A 162 14.35 -31.61 -4.38
N TYR A 163 14.45 -30.34 -4.70
CA TYR A 163 13.32 -29.44 -4.91
C TYR A 163 13.03 -29.12 -6.37
N ILE A 164 14.05 -29.13 -7.26
CA ILE A 164 13.91 -28.67 -8.65
C ILE A 164 12.87 -29.49 -9.45
N GLY A 165 12.78 -30.81 -9.20
CA GLY A 165 11.84 -31.70 -9.86
C GLY A 165 10.38 -31.58 -9.41
N LEU A 166 10.11 -30.84 -8.32
CA LEU A 166 8.76 -30.67 -7.81
C LEU A 166 7.95 -29.72 -8.69
N PRO A 167 6.63 -29.88 -8.80
CA PRO A 167 5.75 -28.81 -9.32
C PRO A 167 5.97 -27.50 -8.58
N ALA A 168 5.82 -26.35 -9.25
CA ALA A 168 6.13 -25.05 -8.66
C ALA A 168 5.39 -24.76 -7.35
N LEU A 169 4.13 -25.18 -7.26
CA LEU A 169 3.32 -25.04 -6.05
C LEU A 169 3.90 -25.85 -4.87
N ASN A 170 4.29 -27.11 -5.12
CA ASN A 170 4.87 -27.98 -4.11
C ASN A 170 6.25 -27.50 -3.67
N PHE A 171 7.03 -26.98 -4.63
CA PHE A 171 8.33 -26.36 -4.36
C PHE A 171 8.19 -25.20 -3.39
N ILE A 172 7.32 -24.23 -3.69
CA ILE A 172 7.07 -23.08 -2.83
C ILE A 172 6.49 -23.51 -1.48
N GLY A 173 5.49 -24.39 -1.47
CA GLY A 173 4.87 -24.87 -0.23
C GLY A 173 5.85 -25.55 0.73
N LYS A 174 6.70 -26.45 0.22
CA LYS A 174 7.74 -27.09 1.03
C LYS A 174 8.78 -26.09 1.53
N LEU A 175 9.19 -25.14 0.69
CA LEU A 175 10.16 -24.13 1.05
C LEU A 175 9.62 -23.20 2.16
N LEU A 176 8.36 -22.77 2.06
CA LEU A 176 7.69 -21.94 3.09
C LEU A 176 7.66 -22.63 4.46
N ILE A 177 7.36 -23.93 4.48
CA ILE A 177 7.38 -24.72 5.72
C ILE A 177 8.79 -24.74 6.32
N LYS A 178 9.81 -24.93 5.47
CA LYS A 178 11.22 -25.05 5.93
C LYS A 178 11.77 -23.75 6.48
N ILE A 179 11.50 -22.63 5.83
CA ILE A 179 11.96 -21.30 6.28
C ILE A 179 11.10 -20.68 7.39
N GLY A 180 10.06 -21.39 7.84
CA GLY A 180 9.24 -20.93 8.96
C GLY A 180 8.33 -19.75 8.65
N LEU A 181 8.14 -19.39 7.39
CA LEU A 181 7.14 -18.41 6.97
C LEU A 181 5.74 -19.02 7.12
N ASP A 182 5.10 -18.70 8.23
CA ASP A 182 3.72 -19.09 8.46
C ASP A 182 2.77 -18.11 7.73
N PHE A 183 2.20 -18.56 6.62
CA PHE A 183 1.29 -17.75 5.80
C PHE A 183 -0.14 -17.72 6.34
N ARG A 184 -0.46 -18.49 7.39
CA ARG A 184 -1.79 -18.43 8.05
C ARG A 184 -2.05 -17.07 8.71
N TYR A 185 -1.00 -16.29 8.96
CA TYR A 185 -1.07 -14.98 9.59
C TYR A 185 -0.69 -13.82 8.66
N ASP A 186 -0.44 -14.12 7.37
CA ASP A 186 -0.10 -13.09 6.38
C ASP A 186 -1.03 -13.17 5.17
N ILE A 187 -2.00 -12.29 5.15
CA ILE A 187 -3.05 -12.28 4.13
C ILE A 187 -2.52 -12.12 2.71
N TYR A 188 -1.39 -11.41 2.52
CA TYR A 188 -0.79 -11.24 1.20
C TYR A 188 -0.15 -12.52 0.70
N VAL A 189 0.51 -13.26 1.60
CA VAL A 189 1.11 -14.56 1.29
C VAL A 189 0.03 -15.59 1.01
N GLU A 190 -1.05 -15.59 1.81
CA GLU A 190 -2.20 -16.47 1.58
C GLU A 190 -2.83 -16.21 0.22
N PHE A 191 -3.12 -14.93 -0.09
CA PHE A 191 -3.69 -14.55 -1.38
C PHE A 191 -2.77 -14.90 -2.55
N PHE A 192 -1.47 -14.63 -2.42
CA PHE A 192 -0.48 -15.01 -3.42
C PHE A 192 -0.45 -16.53 -3.65
N TYR A 193 -0.50 -17.31 -2.59
CA TYR A 193 -0.50 -18.78 -2.68
C TYR A 193 -1.79 -19.29 -3.33
N ASN A 194 -2.93 -18.70 -3.06
CA ASN A 194 -4.20 -18.99 -3.71
C ASN A 194 -4.17 -18.66 -5.21
N GLU A 195 -3.58 -17.54 -5.60
CA GLU A 195 -3.37 -17.18 -7.01
C GLU A 195 -2.42 -18.17 -7.71
N LEU A 196 -1.33 -18.55 -7.04
CA LEU A 196 -0.39 -19.56 -7.53
C LEU A 196 -1.10 -20.92 -7.72
N PHE A 197 -1.88 -21.35 -6.73
CA PHE A 197 -2.68 -22.58 -6.79
C PHE A 197 -3.69 -22.56 -7.94
N THR A 198 -4.45 -21.47 -8.05
CA THR A 198 -5.49 -21.27 -9.08
C THR A 198 -4.88 -21.29 -10.48
N PHE A 199 -3.72 -20.65 -10.64
CA PHE A 199 -3.01 -20.66 -11.91
C PHE A 199 -2.59 -22.08 -12.33
N PHE A 200 -1.94 -22.83 -11.45
CA PHE A 200 -1.46 -24.18 -11.78
C PHE A 200 -2.58 -25.23 -11.86
N LYS A 201 -3.70 -25.03 -11.16
CA LYS A 201 -4.88 -25.87 -11.28
C LYS A 201 -5.59 -25.69 -12.62
N ASN A 202 -5.72 -24.45 -13.09
CA ASN A 202 -6.53 -24.11 -14.25
C ASN A 202 -5.72 -24.01 -15.56
N LYS A 203 -4.41 -23.81 -15.46
CA LYS A 203 -3.54 -23.64 -16.63
C LYS A 203 -2.39 -24.64 -16.58
N LYS A 204 -2.19 -25.37 -17.69
CA LYS A 204 -0.96 -26.15 -17.89
C LYS A 204 0.18 -25.20 -18.23
N GLY A 205 0.81 -24.63 -17.20
CA GLY A 205 1.92 -23.69 -17.34
C GLY A 205 3.10 -24.06 -16.45
N ASN A 206 4.23 -23.43 -16.71
CA ASN A 206 5.44 -23.55 -15.90
C ASN A 206 5.66 -22.28 -15.05
N SER A 207 6.78 -22.20 -14.31
CA SER A 207 7.09 -21.04 -13.47
C SER A 207 7.22 -19.73 -14.26
N LYS A 208 7.71 -19.77 -15.52
CA LYS A 208 7.83 -18.58 -16.37
C LYS A 208 6.45 -18.05 -16.77
N ASP A 209 5.54 -18.96 -17.10
CA ASP A 209 4.17 -18.61 -17.48
C ASP A 209 3.42 -17.95 -16.30
N PHE A 210 3.63 -18.46 -15.08
CA PHE A 210 3.10 -17.83 -13.87
C PHE A 210 3.67 -16.43 -13.66
N LEU A 211 4.98 -16.23 -13.81
CA LEU A 211 5.59 -14.91 -13.67
C LEU A 211 5.05 -13.90 -14.69
N GLN A 212 4.85 -14.32 -15.94
CA GLN A 212 4.23 -13.47 -16.97
C GLN A 212 2.76 -13.16 -16.63
N PHE A 213 2.00 -14.15 -16.16
CA PHE A 213 0.63 -13.95 -15.68
C PHE A 213 0.59 -12.94 -14.54
N PHE A 214 1.45 -13.11 -13.56
CA PHE A 214 1.51 -12.23 -12.38
C PHE A 214 1.86 -10.79 -12.79
N GLU A 215 2.90 -10.59 -13.62
CA GLU A 215 3.31 -9.26 -14.08
C GLU A 215 2.22 -8.56 -14.89
N LYS A 216 1.53 -9.30 -15.78
CA LYS A 216 0.41 -8.76 -16.58
C LYS A 216 -0.80 -8.37 -15.73
N ASN A 217 -1.02 -9.05 -14.61
CA ASN A 217 -2.20 -8.85 -13.77
C ASN A 217 -1.90 -8.15 -12.45
N LYS A 218 -0.66 -7.75 -12.16
CA LYS A 218 -0.24 -7.20 -10.86
C LYS A 218 -1.11 -6.06 -10.36
N GLU A 219 -1.61 -5.21 -11.26
CA GLU A 219 -2.50 -4.09 -10.93
C GLU A 219 -3.93 -4.54 -10.54
N LYS A 220 -4.29 -5.80 -10.87
CA LYS A 220 -5.59 -6.40 -10.57
C LYS A 220 -5.54 -7.36 -9.39
N LEU A 221 -4.34 -7.79 -9.00
CA LEU A 221 -4.12 -8.70 -7.90
C LEU A 221 -4.01 -7.90 -6.60
N TYR A 222 -5.13 -7.77 -5.93
CA TYR A 222 -5.22 -7.07 -4.65
C TYR A 222 -6.06 -7.88 -3.67
N VAL A 223 -5.73 -7.75 -2.40
CA VAL A 223 -6.52 -8.34 -1.32
C VAL A 223 -7.84 -7.57 -1.22
N SER A 224 -8.97 -8.24 -1.33
CA SER A 224 -10.28 -7.60 -1.18
C SER A 224 -10.50 -7.17 0.26
N LEU A 225 -11.03 -5.95 0.45
CA LEU A 225 -11.41 -5.47 1.79
C LEU A 225 -12.48 -6.36 2.46
N ASN A 226 -13.25 -7.10 1.65
CA ASN A 226 -14.28 -8.01 2.14
C ASN A 226 -13.70 -9.28 2.79
N ASP A 227 -12.45 -9.63 2.46
CA ASP A 227 -11.76 -10.81 3.00
C ASP A 227 -11.02 -10.50 4.31
N THR A 228 -10.89 -9.22 4.65
CA THR A 228 -10.23 -8.79 5.89
C THR A 228 -11.26 -8.47 6.95
N ASN A 229 -11.67 -9.51 7.65
CA ASN A 229 -12.61 -9.38 8.76
C ASN A 229 -12.12 -8.36 9.80
N ASN A 230 -12.89 -7.25 9.93
CA ASN A 230 -12.77 -6.29 11.02
C ASN A 230 -11.44 -5.51 11.09
N SER A 231 -11.15 -4.69 10.07
CA SER A 231 -10.01 -3.77 10.04
C SER A 231 -10.41 -2.35 9.63
N VAL A 232 -9.67 -1.36 10.12
CA VAL A 232 -9.85 0.06 9.76
C VAL A 232 -9.38 0.28 8.33
N SER A 233 -10.23 0.87 7.50
CA SER A 233 -9.89 1.24 6.13
C SER A 233 -9.13 2.56 6.09
N VAL A 234 -7.92 2.61 5.53
CA VAL A 234 -7.17 3.86 5.30
C VAL A 234 -7.15 4.17 3.82
N LEU A 235 -7.89 5.19 3.39
CA LEU A 235 -8.13 5.48 1.98
C LEU A 235 -7.73 6.91 1.61
N THR A 236 -7.24 7.09 0.39
CA THR A 236 -7.15 8.45 -0.15
C THR A 236 -8.54 8.93 -0.57
N ILE A 237 -8.78 10.26 -0.50
CA ILE A 237 -10.07 10.87 -0.87
C ILE A 237 -10.54 10.43 -2.26
N HIS A 238 -9.61 10.29 -3.23
CA HIS A 238 -9.99 9.84 -4.57
C HIS A 238 -10.47 8.38 -4.62
N LYS A 239 -9.87 7.52 -3.80
CA LYS A 239 -10.20 6.09 -3.76
C LYS A 239 -11.42 5.78 -2.90
N SER A 240 -11.82 6.69 -2.02
CA SER A 240 -13.05 6.56 -1.24
C SER A 240 -14.32 6.95 -2.03
N LYS A 241 -14.17 7.49 -3.24
CA LYS A 241 -15.31 7.91 -4.06
C LYS A 241 -16.22 6.72 -4.39
N GLY A 242 -17.47 6.80 -3.96
CA GLY A 242 -18.47 5.73 -4.14
C GLY A 242 -18.50 4.69 -3.01
N LEU A 243 -17.66 4.83 -1.97
CA LEU A 243 -17.71 4.02 -0.77
C LEU A 243 -18.42 4.77 0.35
N GLU A 244 -19.13 4.03 1.21
CA GLU A 244 -19.82 4.55 2.39
C GLU A 244 -19.29 3.85 3.64
N PHE A 245 -19.02 4.64 4.69
CA PHE A 245 -18.59 4.11 5.99
C PHE A 245 -19.42 4.75 7.10
N PRO A 246 -19.80 3.98 8.13
CA PRO A 246 -20.50 4.51 9.31
C PRO A 246 -19.72 5.60 10.04
N LEU A 247 -18.40 5.49 10.10
CA LEU A 247 -17.51 6.45 10.73
C LEU A 247 -16.37 6.84 9.78
N ILE A 248 -16.19 8.15 9.59
CA ILE A 248 -15.09 8.69 8.79
C ILE A 248 -14.24 9.60 9.65
N ILE A 249 -12.92 9.40 9.63
CA ILE A 249 -11.93 10.21 10.33
C ILE A 249 -11.04 10.89 9.28
N TYR A 250 -10.86 12.19 9.37
CA TYR A 250 -9.99 12.96 8.46
C TYR A 250 -8.93 13.71 9.28
N PRO A 251 -7.77 13.08 9.59
CA PRO A 251 -6.82 13.60 10.56
C PRO A 251 -6.02 14.82 10.07
N PHE A 252 -5.63 14.86 8.78
CA PHE A 252 -4.75 15.92 8.25
C PHE A 252 -5.55 17.02 7.55
N ALA A 253 -6.53 17.59 8.25
CA ALA A 253 -7.39 18.67 7.72
C ALA A 253 -6.74 20.06 7.80
N ASP A 254 -5.40 20.14 7.90
CA ASP A 254 -4.63 21.37 8.12
C ASP A 254 -4.04 21.97 6.84
N SER A 255 -4.47 21.47 5.68
CA SER A 255 -3.99 21.99 4.41
C SER A 255 -4.36 23.46 4.23
N LYS A 256 -3.37 24.28 3.84
CA LYS A 256 -3.62 25.68 3.52
C LYS A 256 -4.71 25.77 2.45
N ALA A 257 -5.79 26.50 2.76
CA ALA A 257 -6.89 26.76 1.84
C ALA A 257 -6.46 27.52 0.56
N HIS A 258 -5.29 28.11 0.59
CA HIS A 258 -4.71 28.73 -0.60
C HIS A 258 -3.92 27.67 -1.37
N PHE A 259 -4.54 27.12 -2.38
CA PHE A 259 -3.80 26.59 -3.51
C PHE A 259 -2.83 27.69 -3.97
N ARG A 260 -1.54 27.43 -3.92
CA ARG A 260 -0.65 28.02 -4.90
C ARG A 260 -1.04 27.35 -6.23
N SER A 261 -2.10 27.86 -6.86
CA SER A 261 -2.24 27.66 -8.28
C SER A 261 -0.97 28.27 -8.88
N ASN A 262 -0.20 27.49 -9.60
CA ASN A 262 0.65 28.05 -10.63
C ASN A 262 -0.28 29.03 -11.35
N LYS A 263 -0.01 30.33 -11.22
CA LYS A 263 -0.87 31.35 -11.78
C LYS A 263 -0.79 31.21 -13.29
N LYS A 264 -1.67 30.38 -13.84
CA LYS A 264 -1.94 30.41 -15.27
C LYS A 264 -2.65 31.71 -15.52
N THR A 265 -1.97 32.65 -16.12
CA THR A 265 -2.56 33.91 -16.53
C THR A 265 -2.96 33.77 -18.00
N CYS A 266 -4.23 34.00 -18.28
CA CYS A 266 -4.70 34.14 -19.65
C CYS A 266 -4.15 35.43 -20.22
N TYR A 267 -3.27 35.30 -21.22
CA TYR A 267 -2.75 36.45 -21.95
C TYR A 267 -3.54 36.61 -23.24
N PRO A 268 -4.24 37.74 -23.44
CA PRO A 268 -4.95 37.97 -24.69
C PRO A 268 -3.94 38.16 -25.83
N PHE A 269 -3.98 37.28 -26.79
CA PHE A 269 -3.12 37.32 -27.95
C PHE A 269 -3.94 37.62 -29.20
N LYS A 270 -3.50 38.61 -30.00
CA LYS A 270 -4.15 39.00 -31.24
C LYS A 270 -3.18 38.71 -32.41
N HIS A 271 -3.52 37.76 -33.24
CA HIS A 271 -2.77 37.47 -34.46
C HIS A 271 -3.72 37.39 -35.65
N LYS A 272 -3.40 38.15 -36.73
CA LYS A 272 -4.21 38.21 -37.98
C LYS A 272 -5.71 38.39 -37.76
N GLY A 273 -6.09 39.29 -36.84
CA GLY A 273 -7.50 39.63 -36.56
C GLY A 273 -8.25 38.64 -35.65
N ILE A 274 -7.66 37.52 -35.28
CA ILE A 274 -8.27 36.52 -34.39
C ILE A 274 -7.79 36.75 -32.96
N LYS A 275 -8.73 37.01 -32.05
CA LYS A 275 -8.46 37.05 -30.60
C LYS A 275 -8.38 35.61 -30.06
N ARG A 276 -7.27 35.23 -29.45
CA ARG A 276 -7.11 33.99 -28.72
C ARG A 276 -6.55 34.26 -27.33
N GLU A 277 -6.86 33.42 -26.38
CA GLU A 277 -6.29 33.44 -25.04
C GLU A 277 -5.22 32.35 -24.93
N LEU A 278 -4.00 32.74 -24.55
CA LEU A 278 -2.91 31.84 -24.25
C LEU A 278 -2.82 31.65 -22.71
N LEU A 279 -2.87 30.41 -22.27
CA LEU A 279 -2.61 30.07 -20.88
C LEU A 279 -1.08 29.96 -20.70
N ILE A 280 -0.51 30.91 -19.97
CA ILE A 280 0.94 30.93 -19.70
C ILE A 280 1.18 30.54 -18.25
N ASP A 281 2.02 29.54 -18.02
CA ASP A 281 2.55 29.19 -16.70
C ASP A 281 3.73 30.12 -16.39
N PHE A 282 3.60 30.93 -15.34
CA PHE A 282 4.73 31.65 -14.77
C PHE A 282 5.42 30.77 -13.74
N ASN A 283 6.51 30.11 -14.13
CA ASN A 283 7.48 29.64 -13.17
C ASN A 283 8.31 30.84 -12.71
N LYS A 284 8.34 31.10 -11.42
CA LYS A 284 9.37 31.93 -10.82
C LYS A 284 10.60 31.05 -10.66
N ASP A 285 11.60 31.23 -11.48
CA ASP A 285 12.98 30.89 -11.15
C ASP A 285 13.49 31.87 -10.08
#